data_084039e618f23fe0ae73a54d251cf1cb
#
_entry.id   084039e618f23fe0ae73a54d251cf1cb
#
_cell.length_a   1.000
_cell.length_b   1.000
_cell.length_c   1.000
_cell.angle_alpha   90.00
_cell.angle_beta   90.00
_cell.angle_gamma   90.00
#
_symmetry.space_group_name_H-M   'P 1'
#
loop_
_entity.id
_entity.type
_entity.pdbx_description
1 polymer ?
#
loop_
_entity_poly.entity_id
_entity_poly.type
_entity_poly.pdbx_seq_one_letter_code
_entity_poly.pdbx_strand_id
1 'polypeptide(L)'
;TECTWMRKHGWRTPQWKLIVALEPDFHFKPPVELYNLVEDPTEQVNLAGVHPHVVAELTRRMEAWIAARMAATGLPNPILNQPGWHGQEGIDYFTSSQQAYDTLHIGDPNQAARLQARSR
;
A
#
# COMPACT_ATOMS: atom_id res chain seq x y z
N THR A 1 3.49 6.40 1.71
CA THR A 1 4.35 5.48 0.96
C THR A 1 3.56 4.92 -0.20
N GLU A 2 4.08 5.05 -1.37
CA GLU A 2 3.51 4.50 -2.59
C GLU A 2 4.39 3.35 -3.08
N CYS A 3 3.77 2.32 -3.63
CA CYS A 3 4.47 1.31 -4.38
C CYS A 3 3.79 1.11 -5.73
N THR A 4 4.51 0.52 -6.68
CA THR A 4 4.06 0.39 -8.07
C THR A 4 2.80 -0.47 -8.22
N TRP A 5 2.55 -1.39 -7.29
CA TRP A 5 1.55 -2.44 -7.43
C TRP A 5 0.38 -2.33 -6.48
N MET A 6 0.51 -1.58 -5.39
CA MET A 6 -0.54 -1.43 -4.38
C MET A 6 -0.39 -0.12 -3.62
N ARG A 7 -1.53 0.41 -3.19
CA ARG A 7 -1.60 1.68 -2.48
C ARG A 7 -1.58 1.44 -0.98
N LYS A 8 -0.69 2.15 -0.30
CA LYS A 8 -0.59 2.11 1.16
C LYS A 8 -0.42 3.50 1.74
N HIS A 9 -1.06 3.76 2.85
CA HIS A 9 -0.75 4.90 3.70
C HIS A 9 0.27 4.49 4.76
N GLY A 10 1.21 5.38 5.08
CA GLY A 10 2.16 5.19 6.15
C GLY A 10 2.18 6.37 7.11
N TRP A 11 2.30 6.09 8.40
CA TRP A 11 2.48 7.09 9.43
C TRP A 11 3.61 6.67 10.37
N ARG A 12 4.60 7.53 10.52
CA ARG A 12 5.77 7.24 11.34
C ARG A 12 5.92 8.26 12.45
N THR A 13 6.20 7.75 13.65
CA THR A 13 6.71 8.50 14.79
C THR A 13 8.11 7.99 15.14
N PRO A 14 8.83 8.61 16.12
CA PRO A 14 10.11 8.07 16.56
C PRO A 14 10.05 6.61 17.07
N GLN A 15 8.90 6.21 17.62
CA GLN A 15 8.71 4.86 18.18
C GLN A 15 7.95 3.94 17.24
N TRP A 16 6.92 4.42 16.56
CA TRP A 16 5.96 3.58 15.84
C TRP A 16 5.98 3.83 14.33
N LYS A 17 5.73 2.77 13.58
CA LYS A 17 5.42 2.83 12.16
C LYS A 17 4.12 2.09 11.89
N LEU A 18 3.13 2.83 11.42
CA LEU A 18 1.84 2.31 10.97
C LEU A 18 1.83 2.25 9.44
N ILE A 19 1.36 1.14 8.90
CA ILE A 19 1.09 0.96 7.47
C ILE A 19 -0.35 0.49 7.32
N VAL A 20 -1.13 1.18 6.49
CA VAL A 20 -2.52 0.83 6.17
C VAL A 20 -2.61 0.61 4.68
N ALA A 21 -2.89 -0.63 4.28
CA ALA A 21 -3.11 -0.98 2.89
C ALA A 21 -4.52 -0.57 2.45
N LEU A 22 -4.63 0.00 1.25
CA LEU A 22 -5.91 0.34 0.62
C LEU A 22 -6.45 -0.83 -0.21
N GLU A 23 -5.60 -1.80 -0.50
CA GLU A 23 -5.89 -2.97 -1.32
C GLU A 23 -5.19 -4.19 -0.72
N PRO A 24 -5.67 -5.41 -1.03
CA PRO A 24 -4.95 -6.64 -0.66
C PRO A 24 -3.51 -6.64 -1.18
N ASP A 25 -2.58 -7.12 -0.35
CA ASP A 25 -1.15 -7.11 -0.63
C ASP A 25 -0.73 -8.35 -1.43
N PHE A 26 0.10 -8.18 -2.45
CA PHE A 26 0.69 -9.27 -3.24
C PHE A 26 1.49 -10.28 -2.42
N HIS A 27 2.14 -9.77 -1.39
CA HIS A 27 2.98 -10.57 -0.51
C HIS A 27 2.20 -11.15 0.66
N PHE A 28 0.86 -11.09 0.59
CA PHE A 28 -0.04 -11.57 1.64
C PHE A 28 0.18 -10.89 3.00
N LYS A 29 0.69 -9.67 2.99
CA LYS A 29 0.78 -8.85 4.19
C LYS A 29 -0.62 -8.47 4.67
N PRO A 30 -0.85 -8.38 5.97
CA PRO A 30 -2.14 -7.97 6.51
C PRO A 30 -2.47 -6.52 6.11
N PRO A 31 -3.76 -6.12 6.14
CA PRO A 31 -4.18 -4.77 5.76
C PRO A 31 -3.63 -3.68 6.68
N VAL A 32 -3.31 -4.02 7.91
CA VAL A 32 -2.74 -3.10 8.90
C VAL A 32 -1.48 -3.70 9.50
N GLU A 33 -0.39 -2.94 9.46
CA GLU A 33 0.88 -3.33 10.06
C GLU A 33 1.32 -2.23 11.04
N LEU A 34 1.73 -2.64 12.23
CA LEU A 34 2.28 -1.76 13.25
C LEU A 34 3.61 -2.31 13.75
N TYR A 35 4.65 -1.50 13.72
CA TYR A 35 5.97 -1.87 14.18
C TYR A 35 6.47 -0.90 15.25
N ASN A 36 7.09 -1.45 16.30
CA ASN A 36 7.82 -0.66 17.30
C ASN A 36 9.27 -0.54 16.85
N LEU A 37 9.63 0.60 16.28
CA LEU A 37 10.96 0.82 15.70
C LEU A 37 12.08 0.91 16.73
N VAL A 38 11.76 1.12 18.00
CA VAL A 38 12.75 1.15 19.09
C VAL A 38 13.20 -0.26 19.46
N GLU A 39 12.25 -1.17 19.59
CA GLU A 39 12.51 -2.57 19.97
C GLU A 39 12.75 -3.47 18.77
N ASP A 40 12.18 -3.13 17.63
CA ASP A 40 12.20 -3.92 16.39
C ASP A 40 12.53 -3.01 15.18
N PRO A 41 13.76 -2.50 15.07
CA PRO A 41 14.15 -1.57 14.00
C PRO A 41 14.12 -2.19 12.61
N THR A 42 14.10 -3.53 12.50
CA THR A 42 14.03 -4.25 11.23
C THR A 42 12.62 -4.68 10.85
N GLU A 43 11.61 -4.31 11.64
CA GLU A 43 10.20 -4.50 11.32
C GLU A 43 9.82 -5.98 11.09
N GLN A 44 10.21 -6.84 12.03
CA GLN A 44 9.97 -8.29 11.92
C GLN A 44 8.65 -8.73 12.56
N VAL A 45 8.14 -7.99 13.55
CA VAL A 45 6.97 -8.37 14.34
C VAL A 45 5.87 -7.34 14.18
N ASN A 46 4.78 -7.73 13.50
CA ASN A 46 3.58 -6.91 13.38
C ASN A 46 2.79 -6.91 14.70
N LEU A 47 2.67 -5.75 15.32
CA LEU A 47 1.99 -5.54 16.61
C LEU A 47 0.57 -4.98 16.47
N ALA A 48 0.00 -4.92 15.28
CA ALA A 48 -1.32 -4.32 15.07
C ALA A 48 -2.43 -5.02 15.88
N GLY A 49 -2.38 -6.33 15.99
CA GLY A 49 -3.33 -7.11 16.78
C GLY A 49 -3.11 -7.01 18.29
N VAL A 50 -1.89 -6.69 18.73
CA VAL A 50 -1.51 -6.59 20.15
C VAL A 50 -1.79 -5.20 20.70
N HIS A 51 -1.64 -4.17 19.89
CA HIS A 51 -1.83 -2.76 20.28
C HIS A 51 -2.88 -2.05 19.42
N PRO A 52 -4.15 -2.48 19.44
CA PRO A 52 -5.20 -1.89 18.61
C PRO A 52 -5.46 -0.41 18.95
N HIS A 53 -5.24 0.00 20.20
CA HIS A 53 -5.37 1.40 20.63
C HIS A 53 -4.30 2.31 20.02
N VAL A 54 -3.07 1.80 19.84
CA VAL A 54 -2.00 2.54 19.15
C VAL A 54 -2.34 2.68 17.67
N VAL A 55 -2.82 1.61 17.03
CA VAL A 55 -3.29 1.65 15.64
C VAL A 55 -4.38 2.71 15.47
N ALA A 56 -5.39 2.73 16.36
CA ALA A 56 -6.49 3.71 16.29
C ALA A 56 -5.97 5.15 16.43
N GLU A 57 -5.09 5.42 17.37
CA GLU A 57 -4.54 6.76 17.59
C GLU A 57 -3.68 7.23 16.42
N LEU A 58 -2.81 6.38 15.89
CA LEU A 58 -1.96 6.74 14.76
C LEU A 58 -2.77 6.90 13.48
N THR A 59 -3.79 6.07 13.26
CA THR A 59 -4.72 6.21 12.15
C THR A 59 -5.45 7.55 12.22
N ARG A 60 -5.95 7.92 13.40
CA ARG A 60 -6.61 9.21 13.61
C ARG A 60 -5.68 10.38 13.28
N ARG A 61 -4.42 10.34 13.70
CA ARG A 61 -3.43 11.38 13.39
C ARG A 61 -3.13 11.45 11.91
N MET A 62 -2.94 10.32 11.26
CA MET A 62 -2.70 10.23 9.82
C MET A 62 -3.86 10.81 9.03
N GLU A 63 -5.09 10.41 9.34
CA GLU A 63 -6.29 10.91 8.66
C GLU A 63 -6.50 12.40 8.87
N ALA A 64 -6.26 12.90 10.08
CA ALA A 64 -6.33 14.33 10.38
C ALA A 64 -5.29 15.13 9.58
N TRP A 65 -4.07 14.62 9.43
CA TRP A 65 -3.04 15.24 8.62
C TRP A 65 -3.42 15.25 7.13
N ILE A 66 -3.92 14.13 6.60
CA ILE A 66 -4.40 14.04 5.21
C ILE A 66 -5.52 15.06 4.97
N ALA A 67 -6.52 15.12 5.86
CA ALA A 67 -7.61 16.06 5.75
C ALA A 67 -7.14 17.53 5.79
N ALA A 68 -6.18 17.86 6.66
CA ALA A 68 -5.59 19.18 6.73
C ALA A 68 -4.83 19.55 5.44
N ARG A 69 -4.11 18.61 4.86
CA ARG A 69 -3.41 18.82 3.58
C ARG A 69 -4.38 19.01 2.42
N MET A 70 -5.43 18.23 2.35
CA MET A 70 -6.48 18.41 1.33
C MET A 70 -7.15 19.77 1.45
N ALA A 71 -7.48 20.21 2.66
CA ALA A 71 -8.05 21.52 2.92
C ALA A 71 -7.09 22.66 2.54
N ALA A 72 -5.81 22.54 2.86
CA ALA A 72 -4.80 23.55 2.56
C ALA A 72 -4.51 23.69 1.06
N THR A 73 -4.53 22.60 0.31
CA THR A 73 -4.22 22.59 -1.13
C THR A 73 -5.44 22.72 -2.01
N GLY A 74 -6.64 22.44 -1.50
CA GLY A 74 -7.87 22.33 -2.30
C GLY A 74 -7.87 21.13 -3.26
N LEU A 75 -6.91 20.23 -3.14
CA LEU A 75 -6.74 19.04 -3.99
C LEU A 75 -7.15 17.77 -3.23
N PRO A 76 -7.69 16.76 -3.95
CA PRO A 76 -7.98 15.47 -3.34
C PRO A 76 -6.71 14.74 -2.93
N ASN A 77 -6.84 13.71 -2.10
CA ASN A 77 -5.72 12.84 -1.75
C ASN A 77 -5.17 12.16 -3.01
N PRO A 78 -3.90 12.42 -3.39
CA PRO A 78 -3.34 11.93 -4.65
C PRO A 78 -3.24 10.39 -4.72
N ILE A 79 -3.15 9.71 -3.60
CA ILE A 79 -3.11 8.24 -3.57
C ILE A 79 -4.46 7.60 -3.95
N LEU A 80 -5.56 8.33 -3.75
CA LEU A 80 -6.92 7.89 -4.10
C LEU A 80 -7.34 8.37 -5.49
N ASN A 81 -6.66 9.38 -6.03
CA ASN A 81 -7.01 10.02 -7.28
C ASN A 81 -5.75 10.27 -8.10
N GLN A 82 -5.47 9.35 -9.02
CA GLN A 82 -4.35 9.44 -9.97
C GLN A 82 -4.88 9.45 -11.40
N PRO A 83 -5.49 10.57 -11.83
CA PRO A 83 -6.01 10.68 -13.18
C PRO A 83 -4.86 10.61 -14.19
N GLY A 84 -5.03 9.80 -15.22
CA GLY A 84 -4.09 9.71 -16.33
C GLY A 84 -2.92 8.73 -16.12
N TRP A 85 -2.84 8.05 -14.97
CA TRP A 85 -1.89 6.95 -14.85
C TRP A 85 -2.55 5.64 -15.30
N HIS A 86 -2.01 5.04 -16.32
CA HIS A 86 -2.50 3.78 -16.92
C HIS A 86 -1.53 2.62 -16.73
N GLY A 87 -0.54 2.77 -15.86
CA GLY A 87 0.49 1.74 -15.66
C GLY A 87 1.52 1.69 -16.79
N GLN A 88 2.20 0.58 -16.91
CA GLN A 88 3.03 0.29 -18.08
C GLN A 88 2.14 -0.02 -19.27
N GLU A 89 2.63 0.27 -20.47
CA GLU A 89 1.89 -0.01 -21.70
C GLU A 89 1.45 -1.48 -21.75
N GLY A 90 0.15 -1.71 -21.90
CA GLY A 90 -0.46 -3.04 -21.88
C GLY A 90 -0.79 -3.59 -20.51
N ILE A 91 -0.57 -2.85 -19.44
CA ILE A 91 -0.97 -3.19 -18.07
C ILE A 91 -1.94 -2.13 -17.58
N ASP A 92 -3.21 -2.50 -17.47
CA ASP A 92 -4.25 -1.61 -17.01
C ASP A 92 -4.15 -1.33 -15.49
N TYR A 93 -4.88 -0.31 -15.08
CA TYR A 93 -5.04 0.03 -13.67
C TYR A 93 -5.83 -1.07 -12.94
N PHE A 94 -5.27 -1.60 -11.87
CA PHE A 94 -5.91 -2.63 -11.07
C PHE A 94 -6.66 -2.03 -9.89
N THR A 95 -7.83 -2.57 -9.60
CA THR A 95 -8.68 -2.16 -8.49
C THR A 95 -8.35 -2.90 -7.19
N SER A 96 -7.61 -4.00 -7.29
CA SER A 96 -7.18 -4.78 -6.13
C SER A 96 -5.88 -5.55 -6.44
N SER A 97 -5.15 -5.92 -5.40
CA SER A 97 -3.97 -6.80 -5.54
C SER A 97 -4.34 -8.17 -6.09
N GLN A 98 -5.51 -8.68 -5.75
CA GLN A 98 -5.98 -9.95 -6.28
C GLN A 98 -6.21 -9.88 -7.79
N GLN A 99 -6.86 -8.81 -8.25
CA GLN A 99 -7.06 -8.59 -9.69
C GLN A 99 -5.72 -8.53 -10.44
N ALA A 100 -4.75 -7.80 -9.89
CA ALA A 100 -3.43 -7.72 -10.49
C ALA A 100 -2.70 -9.06 -10.48
N TYR A 101 -2.79 -9.81 -9.38
CA TYR A 101 -2.21 -11.13 -9.25
C TYR A 101 -2.75 -12.09 -10.30
N ASP A 102 -4.06 -12.14 -10.46
CA ASP A 102 -4.73 -13.02 -11.43
C ASP A 102 -4.44 -12.61 -12.89
N THR A 103 -4.45 -11.29 -13.14
CA THR A 103 -4.25 -10.75 -14.50
C THR A 103 -2.81 -10.88 -14.97
N LEU A 104 -1.85 -10.64 -14.08
CA LEU A 104 -0.43 -10.71 -14.39
C LEU A 104 0.13 -12.13 -14.27
N HIS A 105 -0.66 -13.07 -13.78
CA HIS A 105 -0.23 -14.46 -13.55
C HIS A 105 1.05 -14.54 -12.69
N ILE A 106 1.11 -13.71 -11.65
CA ILE A 106 2.25 -13.67 -10.73
C ILE A 106 2.43 -15.04 -10.08
N GLY A 107 3.66 -15.58 -10.13
CA GLY A 107 3.96 -16.92 -9.63
C GLY A 107 3.79 -18.04 -10.64
N ASP A 108 3.27 -17.77 -11.85
CA ASP A 108 3.24 -18.74 -12.93
C ASP A 108 4.68 -18.94 -13.48
N PRO A 109 5.21 -20.18 -13.49
CA PRO A 109 6.55 -20.44 -14.02
C PRO A 109 6.70 -20.10 -15.50
N ASN A 110 5.60 -19.98 -16.24
CA ASN A 110 5.59 -19.59 -17.64
C ASN A 110 5.35 -18.10 -17.88
N GLN A 111 5.33 -17.29 -16.81
CA GLN A 111 5.03 -15.86 -16.91
C GLN A 111 6.01 -15.12 -17.85
N ALA A 112 7.31 -15.42 -17.76
CA ALA A 112 8.31 -14.78 -18.61
C ALA A 112 8.06 -15.03 -20.10
N ALA A 113 7.68 -16.24 -20.46
CA ALA A 113 7.34 -16.60 -21.84
C ALA A 113 6.07 -15.87 -22.33
N ARG A 114 5.07 -15.71 -21.47
CA ARG A 114 3.83 -14.99 -21.78
C ARG A 114 4.06 -13.49 -21.96
N LEU A 115 4.90 -12.88 -21.11
CA LEU A 115 5.25 -11.47 -21.22
C LEU A 115 6.06 -11.19 -22.50
N GLN A 116 6.98 -12.09 -22.87
CA GLN A 116 7.73 -11.98 -24.11
C GLN A 116 6.83 -12.14 -25.35
N ALA A 117 5.82 -12.99 -25.30
CA ALA A 117 4.86 -13.16 -26.39
C ALA A 117 3.96 -11.93 -26.60
N ARG A 118 3.68 -11.17 -25.53
CA ARG A 118 2.88 -9.93 -25.58
C ARG A 118 3.66 -8.72 -26.11
N SER A 119 4.97 -8.71 -25.97
CA SER A 119 5.86 -7.63 -26.42
C SER A 119 6.25 -7.72 -27.90
N ARG A 120 5.74 -8.70 -28.60
CA ARG A 120 5.89 -8.88 -30.06
C ARG A 120 4.60 -8.51 -30.77
#